data_9a50944145f9d2d7d8def14be2f86561
#
_entry.id   9a50944145f9d2d7d8def14be2f86561
#
_cell.length_a   1.000
_cell.length_b   1.000
_cell.length_c   1.000
_cell.angle_alpha   90.00
_cell.angle_beta   90.00
_cell.angle_gamma   90.00
#
_symmetry.space_group_name_H-M   'P 1'
#
loop_
_entity.id
_entity.type
_entity.pdbx_description
1 polymer ?
#
loop_
_entity_poly.entity_id
_entity_poly.type
_entity_poly.pdbx_seq_one_letter_code
_entity_poly.pdbx_strand_id
1 'polypeptide(L)'
;MTISGCSLALPSSQTETSYWVRHPSHYASSQRPEDSSILSPSAPQVDEDGTLPSSLKKSNPSFHLLIPATKRSSSLCKTVTSAMILDYPPPTLIGYGKEFYGQYPEHDATAARVSGINSYLTNSKHLSDNDLVLIVDGLDVFFQLPPDILIRRFHNLLKENNEKLKRKYGVVVVQNPDTGEIKEIVQKYEQRVVFGAGKLCFPNPTHDVACVTVPQSTLPPDAYGLKTDTHPDGHLNRPRYLQSGAIIGEVADLRLIYSQVEQSIGRRRDRYGDQFVLGQLFGKQEYVRELERRRTSNRFKEWMYNQIGISEATNLTGIEVNLEQGRRYEFGIGLDYESRLFWNMLQSRDDVEWITYNNLTETSKIQQRHGVPRERITPLPSDIYEHAPNPFIAYKPAEGEVVKPPFNATVDTLPDPKKRSWENIPLMTNVHSREIPAIAHLNGDKKLRKIWWTNMWYHPWARALLRKYMRGPRGRVAALSSLFGGRDWWDLRGGRGGVWTDNDEWLDYGELCEGYEEVVFDDEKGPWGQEDGGQLEKPVYNQFGILIAGKGPPKIDPPQPPN
;
A
#
# COMPACT_ATOMS: atom_id res chain seq x y z
N MET A 1 15.43 -19.84 65.07
CA MET A 1 14.24 -20.36 64.44
C MET A 1 14.52 -20.44 62.95
N THR A 2 14.66 -21.65 62.51
CA THR A 2 15.11 -22.10 61.18
C THR A 2 14.05 -21.83 60.12
N ILE A 3 14.44 -21.17 59.04
CA ILE A 3 13.62 -21.03 57.85
C ILE A 3 14.10 -22.05 56.82
N SER A 4 13.22 -23.01 56.53
CA SER A 4 13.41 -24.09 55.58
C SER A 4 13.42 -23.55 54.17
N GLY A 5 14.46 -23.87 53.39
CA GLY A 5 14.55 -23.57 51.97
C GLY A 5 13.70 -24.56 51.18
N CYS A 6 12.86 -24.03 50.29
CA CYS A 6 12.26 -24.77 49.19
C CYS A 6 13.15 -24.67 47.98
N SER A 7 13.93 -25.71 47.69
CA SER A 7 14.59 -25.92 46.39
C SER A 7 13.55 -26.36 45.36
N LEU A 8 13.23 -25.51 44.43
CA LEU A 8 12.54 -25.93 43.20
C LEU A 8 13.61 -26.50 42.24
N ALA A 9 13.60 -27.82 42.13
CA ALA A 9 14.35 -28.56 41.12
C ALA A 9 13.83 -28.20 39.73
N LEU A 10 14.72 -27.67 38.90
CA LEU A 10 14.51 -27.54 37.46
C LEU A 10 14.60 -28.93 36.83
N PRO A 11 13.64 -29.34 35.98
CA PRO A 11 13.80 -30.57 35.21
C PRO A 11 14.88 -30.36 34.17
N SER A 12 15.87 -31.24 34.19
CA SER A 12 16.96 -31.39 33.22
C SER A 12 16.43 -31.82 31.85
N SER A 13 17.04 -31.26 30.81
CA SER A 13 17.07 -31.76 29.44
C SER A 13 15.70 -32.04 28.78
N GLN A 14 15.10 -31.00 28.25
CA GLN A 14 14.26 -31.15 27.07
C GLN A 14 15.00 -30.58 25.85
N THR A 15 15.18 -31.44 24.87
CA THR A 15 15.68 -31.19 23.55
C THR A 15 15.09 -29.90 22.98
N GLU A 16 15.97 -28.99 22.58
CA GLU A 16 15.63 -27.74 21.88
C GLU A 16 14.87 -28.06 20.59
N THR A 17 13.55 -28.03 20.65
CA THR A 17 12.75 -27.88 19.45
C THR A 17 12.71 -26.40 19.14
N SER A 18 13.64 -25.95 18.28
CA SER A 18 13.67 -24.60 17.76
C SER A 18 12.36 -24.33 17.00
N TYR A 19 11.68 -23.23 17.30
CA TYR A 19 10.51 -22.71 16.57
C TYR A 19 10.86 -22.21 15.16
N TRP A 20 11.98 -22.65 14.61
CA TRP A 20 12.57 -22.18 13.35
C TRP A 20 12.22 -23.14 12.21
N VAL A 21 11.32 -22.74 11.32
CA VAL A 21 11.25 -23.29 9.98
C VAL A 21 12.24 -22.52 9.14
N ARG A 22 13.32 -23.18 8.74
CA ARG A 22 14.27 -22.65 7.77
C ARG A 22 13.55 -22.38 6.46
N HIS A 23 13.48 -21.11 6.05
CA HIS A 23 13.33 -20.80 4.65
C HIS A 23 14.73 -20.54 4.09
N PRO A 24 15.11 -21.19 2.99
CA PRO A 24 16.25 -20.74 2.22
C PRO A 24 15.91 -19.34 1.70
N SER A 25 16.67 -18.34 2.13
CA SER A 25 16.69 -17.05 1.48
C SER A 25 17.20 -17.27 0.07
N HIS A 26 16.32 -17.27 -0.93
CA HIS A 26 16.71 -17.23 -2.33
C HIS A 26 17.19 -15.82 -2.71
N TYR A 27 18.10 -15.27 -1.94
CA TYR A 27 18.98 -14.24 -2.43
C TYR A 27 20.28 -14.93 -2.91
N ALA A 28 20.21 -15.48 -4.12
CA ALA A 28 21.42 -15.76 -4.86
C ALA A 28 22.15 -14.43 -5.06
N SER A 29 23.28 -14.25 -4.39
CA SER A 29 24.23 -13.21 -4.72
C SER A 29 24.63 -13.42 -6.17
N SER A 30 24.08 -12.63 -7.09
CA SER A 30 24.60 -12.57 -8.44
C SER A 30 25.99 -11.95 -8.36
N GLN A 31 27.02 -12.79 -8.47
CA GLN A 31 28.36 -12.34 -8.83
C GLN A 31 28.23 -11.55 -10.15
N ARG A 32 28.59 -10.28 -10.11
CA ARG A 32 28.79 -9.46 -11.30
C ARG A 32 29.90 -10.10 -12.14
N PRO A 33 29.67 -10.33 -13.42
CA PRO A 33 30.78 -10.35 -14.37
C PRO A 33 31.19 -8.88 -14.59
N GLU A 34 32.43 -8.58 -14.28
CA GLU A 34 33.10 -7.39 -14.79
C GLU A 34 33.25 -7.57 -16.30
N ASP A 35 32.40 -6.86 -17.07
CA ASP A 35 32.76 -6.52 -18.44
C ASP A 35 32.16 -5.16 -18.79
N SER A 36 33.09 -4.23 -18.96
CA SER A 36 32.87 -2.84 -19.29
C SER A 36 32.56 -2.68 -20.77
N SER A 37 31.32 -2.47 -21.13
CA SER A 37 30.96 -1.70 -22.31
C SER A 37 29.74 -0.84 -21.99
N ILE A 38 29.98 0.46 -21.89
CA ILE A 38 28.95 1.50 -21.75
C ILE A 38 28.17 1.52 -23.07
N LEU A 39 27.10 0.71 -23.14
CA LEU A 39 26.06 0.87 -24.14
C LEU A 39 24.94 1.69 -23.47
N SER A 40 24.63 2.84 -24.08
CA SER A 40 23.43 3.60 -23.77
C SER A 40 22.23 2.65 -23.71
N PRO A 41 21.36 2.73 -22.67
CA PRO A 41 20.19 1.87 -22.60
C PRO A 41 19.27 2.22 -23.78
N SER A 42 19.27 1.36 -24.80
CA SER A 42 18.22 1.38 -25.81
C SER A 42 16.91 1.07 -25.11
N ALA A 43 15.87 1.86 -25.39
CA ALA A 43 14.53 1.59 -24.90
C ALA A 43 14.17 0.12 -25.20
N PRO A 44 13.54 -0.61 -24.26
CA PRO A 44 13.19 -2.01 -24.49
C PRO A 44 12.26 -2.08 -25.71
N GLN A 45 12.66 -2.92 -26.67
CA GLN A 45 11.80 -3.19 -27.83
C GLN A 45 10.56 -3.92 -27.33
N VAL A 46 9.40 -3.40 -27.65
CA VAL A 46 8.11 -4.06 -27.42
C VAL A 46 7.72 -4.87 -28.65
N ASP A 47 7.06 -5.99 -28.45
CA ASP A 47 6.50 -6.81 -29.53
C ASP A 47 5.42 -6.02 -30.29
N GLU A 48 5.03 -6.47 -31.50
CA GLU A 48 4.05 -5.80 -32.37
C GLU A 48 2.69 -5.56 -31.70
N ASP A 49 2.34 -6.34 -30.67
CA ASP A 49 1.15 -6.18 -29.84
C ASP A 49 1.34 -5.19 -28.66
N GLY A 50 2.49 -4.53 -28.57
CA GLY A 50 2.83 -3.59 -27.50
C GLY A 50 3.21 -4.25 -26.16
N THR A 51 3.46 -5.56 -26.15
CA THR A 51 3.92 -6.28 -24.96
C THR A 51 5.44 -6.42 -24.94
N LEU A 52 6.00 -6.61 -23.73
CA LEU A 52 7.43 -6.85 -23.58
C LEU A 52 7.82 -8.25 -24.09
N PRO A 53 8.98 -8.40 -24.74
CA PRO A 53 9.51 -9.70 -25.14
C PRO A 53 9.55 -10.70 -23.98
N SER A 54 9.24 -11.97 -24.27
CA SER A 54 9.19 -13.04 -23.26
C SER A 54 10.50 -13.22 -22.50
N SER A 55 11.65 -12.86 -23.11
CA SER A 55 12.97 -12.87 -22.48
C SER A 55 13.11 -11.80 -21.38
N LEU A 56 12.50 -10.64 -21.57
CA LEU A 56 12.48 -9.57 -20.56
C LEU A 56 11.45 -9.85 -19.46
N LYS A 57 10.34 -10.51 -19.78
CA LYS A 57 9.32 -10.92 -18.79
C LYS A 57 9.88 -11.85 -17.71
N LYS A 58 10.88 -12.67 -18.03
CA LYS A 58 11.48 -13.62 -17.08
C LYS A 58 12.49 -13.00 -16.11
N SER A 59 13.06 -11.87 -16.44
CA SER A 59 14.16 -11.25 -15.65
C SER A 59 13.69 -10.12 -14.73
N ASN A 60 12.55 -9.51 -15.01
CA ASN A 60 12.04 -8.37 -14.26
C ASN A 60 10.77 -8.72 -13.46
N PRO A 61 10.68 -8.34 -12.18
CA PRO A 61 9.50 -8.58 -11.38
C PRO A 61 8.35 -7.67 -11.81
N SER A 62 7.13 -8.16 -11.68
CA SER A 62 5.92 -7.39 -11.87
C SER A 62 5.49 -6.66 -10.60
N PHE A 63 4.74 -5.58 -10.79
CA PHE A 63 3.97 -4.92 -9.75
C PHE A 63 2.48 -5.10 -10.03
N HIS A 64 1.72 -5.57 -9.05
CA HIS A 64 0.30 -5.86 -9.18
C HIS A 64 -0.50 -5.09 -8.15
N LEU A 65 -1.67 -4.60 -8.58
CA LEU A 65 -2.66 -3.97 -7.71
C LEU A 65 -3.88 -4.89 -7.59
N LEU A 66 -4.19 -5.38 -6.40
CA LEU A 66 -5.35 -6.21 -6.11
C LEU A 66 -6.39 -5.40 -5.31
N ILE A 67 -7.65 -5.44 -5.76
CA ILE A 67 -8.76 -4.75 -5.12
C ILE A 67 -9.89 -5.75 -4.88
N PRO A 68 -10.13 -6.19 -3.63
CA PRO A 68 -11.30 -6.99 -3.32
C PRO A 68 -12.58 -6.18 -3.53
N ALA A 69 -13.43 -6.63 -4.44
CA ALA A 69 -14.69 -5.98 -4.75
C ALA A 69 -15.66 -6.98 -5.40
N THR A 70 -16.88 -7.09 -4.88
CA THR A 70 -17.89 -8.04 -5.37
C THR A 70 -18.81 -7.43 -6.42
N LYS A 71 -18.96 -6.12 -6.44
CA LYS A 71 -19.84 -5.40 -7.37
C LYS A 71 -19.34 -3.99 -7.66
N ARG A 72 -19.82 -3.43 -8.77
CA ARG A 72 -19.58 -2.02 -9.10
C ARG A 72 -20.22 -1.09 -8.07
N SER A 73 -19.60 0.03 -7.82
CA SER A 73 -20.08 1.09 -6.93
C SER A 73 -19.34 2.40 -7.20
N SER A 74 -19.94 3.54 -6.82
CA SER A 74 -19.26 4.84 -6.92
C SER A 74 -17.95 4.88 -6.11
N SER A 75 -17.88 4.17 -4.99
CA SER A 75 -16.66 4.06 -4.18
C SER A 75 -15.55 3.31 -4.92
N LEU A 76 -15.86 2.14 -5.49
CA LEU A 76 -14.90 1.38 -6.30
C LEU A 76 -14.40 2.22 -7.48
N CYS A 77 -15.31 2.93 -8.17
CA CYS A 77 -14.94 3.80 -9.29
C CYS A 77 -13.98 4.92 -8.87
N LYS A 78 -14.16 5.53 -7.69
CA LYS A 78 -13.21 6.52 -7.15
C LYS A 78 -11.84 5.91 -6.87
N THR A 79 -11.80 4.74 -6.24
CA THR A 79 -10.55 4.01 -5.98
C THR A 79 -9.82 3.70 -7.29
N VAL A 80 -10.51 3.09 -8.27
CA VAL A 80 -9.95 2.72 -9.57
C VAL A 80 -9.51 3.97 -10.36
N THR A 81 -10.34 5.03 -10.38
CA THR A 81 -10.00 6.29 -11.06
C THR A 81 -8.73 6.90 -10.48
N SER A 82 -8.61 6.98 -9.15
CA SER A 82 -7.42 7.55 -8.51
C SER A 82 -6.14 6.75 -8.80
N ALA A 83 -6.23 5.42 -8.85
CA ALA A 83 -5.11 4.57 -9.23
C ALA A 83 -4.69 4.77 -10.70
N MET A 84 -5.65 4.81 -11.62
CA MET A 84 -5.39 5.00 -13.04
C MET A 84 -4.79 6.36 -13.36
N ILE A 85 -5.31 7.45 -12.77
CA ILE A 85 -4.77 8.81 -12.94
C ILE A 85 -3.28 8.89 -12.60
N LEU A 86 -2.85 8.08 -11.65
CA LEU A 86 -1.47 8.03 -11.14
C LEU A 86 -0.61 6.95 -11.81
N ASP A 87 -1.08 6.37 -12.91
CA ASP A 87 -0.34 5.35 -13.67
C ASP A 87 -0.05 4.05 -12.89
N TYR A 88 -0.87 3.69 -11.90
CA TYR A 88 -0.79 2.34 -11.32
C TYR A 88 -1.17 1.28 -12.36
N PRO A 89 -0.64 0.04 -12.24
CA PRO A 89 -1.07 -1.06 -13.10
C PRO A 89 -2.58 -1.26 -13.04
N PRO A 90 -3.22 -1.74 -14.14
CA PRO A 90 -4.64 -2.07 -14.11
C PRO A 90 -4.98 -2.98 -12.94
N PRO A 91 -5.92 -2.59 -12.06
CA PRO A 91 -6.24 -3.41 -10.90
C PRO A 91 -6.81 -4.76 -11.29
N THR A 92 -6.57 -5.78 -10.45
CA THR A 92 -7.31 -7.03 -10.50
C THR A 92 -8.37 -7.02 -9.40
N LEU A 93 -9.63 -7.10 -9.79
CA LEU A 93 -10.76 -7.21 -8.87
C LEU A 93 -10.89 -8.64 -8.36
N ILE A 94 -10.83 -8.84 -7.06
CA ILE A 94 -10.95 -10.15 -6.43
C ILE A 94 -12.38 -10.36 -5.96
N GLY A 95 -13.03 -11.43 -6.45
CA GLY A 95 -14.40 -11.80 -6.10
C GLY A 95 -15.47 -11.01 -6.80
N TYR A 96 -15.16 -10.34 -7.92
CA TYR A 96 -16.13 -9.58 -8.69
C TYR A 96 -17.24 -10.47 -9.24
N GLY A 97 -18.50 -10.01 -9.13
CA GLY A 97 -19.68 -10.78 -9.53
C GLY A 97 -20.12 -11.85 -8.53
N LYS A 98 -19.40 -12.07 -7.43
CA LYS A 98 -19.79 -13.03 -6.38
C LYS A 98 -20.82 -12.41 -5.43
N GLU A 99 -21.89 -13.15 -5.18
CA GLU A 99 -22.93 -12.76 -4.22
C GLU A 99 -22.91 -13.71 -3.00
N PHE A 100 -23.17 -13.17 -1.83
CA PHE A 100 -23.14 -13.91 -0.57
C PHE A 100 -24.53 -13.91 0.04
N TYR A 101 -25.11 -15.10 0.08
CA TYR A 101 -26.42 -15.37 0.67
C TYR A 101 -26.23 -16.37 1.81
N GLY A 102 -26.61 -16.00 3.01
CA GLY A 102 -26.47 -16.91 4.15
C GLY A 102 -27.00 -16.30 5.44
N GLN A 103 -26.87 -17.05 6.51
CA GLN A 103 -27.27 -16.60 7.85
C GLN A 103 -26.38 -15.44 8.36
N TYR A 104 -25.14 -15.36 7.87
CA TYR A 104 -24.16 -14.32 8.22
C TYR A 104 -23.44 -13.80 6.98
N PRO A 105 -24.12 -13.03 6.10
CA PRO A 105 -23.56 -12.62 4.80
C PRO A 105 -22.29 -11.76 4.91
N GLU A 106 -22.16 -10.95 5.97
CA GLU A 106 -20.94 -10.15 6.20
C GLU A 106 -19.73 -11.01 6.57
N HIS A 107 -19.92 -12.03 7.39
CA HIS A 107 -18.86 -12.99 7.73
C HIS A 107 -18.47 -13.81 6.50
N ASP A 108 -19.45 -14.29 5.75
CA ASP A 108 -19.21 -15.09 4.54
C ASP A 108 -18.51 -14.24 3.46
N ALA A 109 -18.86 -12.97 3.31
CA ALA A 109 -18.19 -12.03 2.44
C ALA A 109 -16.72 -11.79 2.85
N THR A 110 -16.44 -11.66 4.14
CA THR A 110 -15.06 -11.50 4.64
C THR A 110 -14.24 -12.76 4.44
N ALA A 111 -14.79 -13.93 4.74
CA ALA A 111 -14.13 -15.21 4.53
C ALA A 111 -13.83 -15.44 3.04
N ALA A 112 -14.78 -15.13 2.17
CA ALA A 112 -14.63 -15.23 0.72
C ALA A 112 -13.62 -14.21 0.17
N ARG A 113 -13.54 -13.00 0.75
CA ARG A 113 -12.51 -12.01 0.42
C ARG A 113 -11.12 -12.58 0.69
N VAL A 114 -10.90 -13.13 1.88
CA VAL A 114 -9.61 -13.71 2.27
C VAL A 114 -9.27 -14.92 1.41
N SER A 115 -10.24 -15.84 1.22
CA SER A 115 -10.06 -17.03 0.37
C SER A 115 -9.80 -16.64 -1.09
N GLY A 116 -10.50 -15.65 -1.62
CA GLY A 116 -10.28 -15.13 -2.96
C GLY A 116 -8.88 -14.57 -3.16
N ILE A 117 -8.40 -13.74 -2.21
CA ILE A 117 -7.03 -13.19 -2.24
C ILE A 117 -6.01 -14.34 -2.15
N ASN A 118 -6.17 -15.27 -1.20
CA ASN A 118 -5.24 -16.39 -1.02
C ASN A 118 -5.20 -17.29 -2.26
N SER A 119 -6.37 -17.60 -2.83
CA SER A 119 -6.49 -18.38 -4.06
C SER A 119 -5.79 -17.69 -5.23
N TYR A 120 -5.99 -16.39 -5.40
CA TYR A 120 -5.34 -15.62 -6.47
C TYR A 120 -3.82 -15.58 -6.29
N LEU A 121 -3.32 -15.29 -5.08
CA LEU A 121 -1.90 -15.30 -4.77
C LEU A 121 -1.24 -16.66 -5.00
N THR A 122 -2.00 -17.76 -4.84
CA THR A 122 -1.48 -19.14 -4.94
C THR A 122 -1.55 -19.69 -6.35
N ASN A 123 -2.65 -19.43 -7.07
CA ASN A 123 -3.00 -20.16 -8.29
C ASN A 123 -2.90 -19.31 -9.56
N SER A 124 -2.73 -17.99 -9.46
CA SER A 124 -2.67 -17.13 -10.64
C SER A 124 -1.40 -17.39 -11.44
N LYS A 125 -1.57 -17.62 -12.75
CA LYS A 125 -0.47 -17.75 -13.73
C LYS A 125 0.27 -16.42 -13.99
N HIS A 126 -0.29 -15.30 -13.56
CA HIS A 126 0.26 -13.96 -13.75
C HIS A 126 1.19 -13.52 -12.63
N LEU A 127 1.28 -14.29 -11.55
CA LEU A 127 2.08 -13.96 -10.37
C LEU A 127 3.29 -14.87 -10.26
N SER A 128 4.43 -14.27 -9.95
CA SER A 128 5.65 -14.96 -9.56
C SER A 128 5.99 -14.63 -8.11
N ASP A 129 6.72 -15.50 -7.41
CA ASP A 129 7.00 -15.36 -5.97
C ASP A 129 7.66 -14.02 -5.60
N ASN A 130 8.49 -13.48 -6.49
CA ASN A 130 9.22 -12.21 -6.30
C ASN A 130 8.47 -10.98 -6.84
N ASP A 131 7.26 -11.15 -7.36
CA ASP A 131 6.45 -10.01 -7.78
C ASP A 131 5.97 -9.23 -6.56
N LEU A 132 5.86 -7.92 -6.71
CA LEU A 132 5.35 -7.03 -5.68
C LEU A 132 3.84 -6.87 -5.84
N VAL A 133 3.11 -7.02 -4.75
CA VAL A 133 1.66 -6.89 -4.73
C VAL A 133 1.24 -5.83 -3.72
N LEU A 134 0.40 -4.91 -4.18
CA LEU A 134 -0.34 -3.97 -3.36
C LEU A 134 -1.80 -4.43 -3.28
N ILE A 135 -2.29 -4.67 -2.08
CA ILE A 135 -3.70 -5.02 -1.83
C ILE A 135 -4.34 -3.84 -1.11
N VAL A 136 -5.42 -3.30 -1.65
CA VAL A 136 -6.16 -2.18 -1.04
C VAL A 136 -7.65 -2.46 -0.98
N ASP A 137 -8.33 -1.87 0.00
CA ASP A 137 -9.79 -1.93 0.08
C ASP A 137 -10.44 -1.21 -1.11
N GLY A 138 -11.44 -1.84 -1.74
CA GLY A 138 -12.10 -1.29 -2.93
C GLY A 138 -13.13 -0.19 -2.65
N LEU A 139 -13.45 0.09 -1.39
CA LEU A 139 -14.58 0.96 -1.07
C LEU A 139 -14.20 2.31 -0.46
N ASP A 140 -12.98 2.46 0.03
CA ASP A 140 -12.59 3.64 0.81
C ASP A 140 -11.10 3.98 0.74
N VAL A 141 -10.47 3.69 -0.39
CA VAL A 141 -9.06 4.02 -0.62
C VAL A 141 -8.92 5.01 -1.76
N PHE A 142 -8.15 6.09 -1.55
CA PHE A 142 -7.76 7.04 -2.58
C PHE A 142 -6.24 7.06 -2.72
N PHE A 143 -5.77 6.97 -3.96
CA PHE A 143 -4.36 7.11 -4.29
C PHE A 143 -4.02 8.60 -4.42
N GLN A 144 -2.82 9.01 -3.98
CA GLN A 144 -2.39 10.39 -4.02
C GLN A 144 -1.05 10.59 -4.75
N LEU A 145 -0.14 9.62 -4.66
CA LEU A 145 1.18 9.66 -5.29
C LEU A 145 1.37 8.49 -6.26
N PRO A 146 2.22 8.63 -7.27
CA PRO A 146 2.46 7.57 -8.26
C PRO A 146 3.19 6.36 -7.66
N PRO A 147 3.14 5.18 -8.34
CA PRO A 147 3.73 3.94 -7.85
C PRO A 147 5.24 4.01 -7.67
N ASP A 148 5.96 4.83 -8.43
CA ASP A 148 7.41 5.06 -8.24
C ASP A 148 7.72 5.51 -6.80
N ILE A 149 6.94 6.45 -6.29
CA ILE A 149 7.10 6.98 -4.94
C ILE A 149 6.71 5.94 -3.90
N LEU A 150 5.58 5.25 -4.10
CA LEU A 150 5.11 4.19 -3.20
C LEU A 150 6.18 3.09 -3.05
N ILE A 151 6.67 2.55 -4.16
CA ILE A 151 7.62 1.43 -4.16
C ILE A 151 8.97 1.86 -3.57
N ARG A 152 9.45 3.06 -3.91
CA ARG A 152 10.68 3.62 -3.32
C ARG A 152 10.56 3.74 -1.81
N ARG A 153 9.47 4.33 -1.32
CA ARG A 153 9.21 4.48 0.12
C ARG A 153 9.06 3.13 0.82
N PHE A 154 8.43 2.16 0.17
CA PHE A 154 8.35 0.78 0.67
C PHE A 154 9.74 0.19 0.92
N HIS A 155 10.64 0.24 -0.06
CA HIS A 155 11.99 -0.29 0.10
C HIS A 155 12.82 0.50 1.13
N ASN A 156 12.69 1.81 1.18
CA ASN A 156 13.35 2.63 2.19
C ASN A 156 12.87 2.28 3.60
N LEU A 157 11.55 2.13 3.78
CA LEU A 157 10.96 1.73 5.05
C LEU A 157 11.42 0.34 5.50
N LEU A 158 11.46 -0.63 4.56
CA LEU A 158 12.02 -1.96 4.84
C LEU A 158 13.48 -1.88 5.29
N LYS A 159 14.31 -1.12 4.57
CA LYS A 159 15.72 -0.94 4.90
C LYS A 159 15.90 -0.35 6.30
N GLU A 160 15.22 0.77 6.59
CA GLU A 160 15.30 1.44 7.89
C GLU A 160 14.84 0.53 9.04
N ASN A 161 13.71 -0.16 8.86
CA ASN A 161 13.16 -1.04 9.89
C ASN A 161 14.00 -2.31 10.07
N ASN A 162 14.55 -2.88 9.00
CA ASN A 162 15.42 -4.03 9.09
C ASN A 162 16.74 -3.70 9.78
N GLU A 163 17.30 -2.51 9.60
CA GLU A 163 18.44 -2.05 10.40
C GLU A 163 18.07 -1.93 11.89
N LYS A 164 16.87 -1.42 12.22
CA LYS A 164 16.39 -1.37 13.63
C LYS A 164 16.21 -2.78 14.20
N LEU A 165 15.61 -3.70 13.45
CA LEU A 165 15.42 -5.10 13.85
C LEU A 165 16.77 -5.80 14.08
N LYS A 166 17.74 -5.60 13.16
CA LYS A 166 19.09 -6.14 13.29
C LYS A 166 19.79 -5.66 14.57
N ARG A 167 19.67 -4.37 14.89
CA ARG A 167 20.22 -3.81 16.15
C ARG A 167 19.54 -4.41 17.39
N LYS A 168 18.21 -4.57 17.34
CA LYS A 168 17.42 -5.07 18.48
C LYS A 168 17.57 -6.57 18.71
N TYR A 169 17.57 -7.38 17.65
CA TYR A 169 17.50 -8.83 17.74
C TYR A 169 18.76 -9.56 17.29
N GLY A 170 19.67 -8.89 16.60
CA GLY A 170 20.95 -9.45 16.14
C GLY A 170 20.85 -10.28 14.88
N VAL A 171 21.87 -11.13 14.71
CA VAL A 171 22.06 -12.01 13.58
C VAL A 171 22.15 -13.47 14.02
N VAL A 172 21.88 -14.40 13.11
CA VAL A 172 22.04 -15.83 13.29
C VAL A 172 23.15 -16.32 12.36
N VAL A 173 24.07 -17.11 12.91
CA VAL A 173 25.13 -17.75 12.14
C VAL A 173 24.60 -19.10 11.64
N VAL A 174 24.48 -19.24 10.33
CA VAL A 174 24.12 -20.50 9.69
C VAL A 174 25.40 -21.28 9.43
N GLN A 175 25.52 -22.44 10.07
CA GLN A 175 26.67 -23.34 9.89
C GLN A 175 26.28 -24.54 9.03
N ASN A 176 27.23 -25.07 8.30
CA ASN A 176 27.08 -26.36 7.63
C ASN A 176 26.96 -27.45 8.72
N PRO A 177 25.85 -28.23 8.77
CA PRO A 177 25.66 -29.23 9.82
C PRO A 177 26.73 -30.32 9.83
N ASP A 178 27.40 -30.61 8.69
CA ASP A 178 28.37 -31.68 8.56
C ASP A 178 29.82 -31.23 8.84
N THR A 179 30.18 -29.99 8.49
CA THR A 179 31.55 -29.47 8.63
C THR A 179 31.72 -28.46 9.76
N GLY A 180 30.63 -27.89 10.29
CA GLY A 180 30.67 -26.82 11.28
C GLY A 180 31.14 -25.48 10.73
N GLU A 181 31.46 -25.39 9.43
CA GLU A 181 31.88 -24.14 8.79
C GLU A 181 30.75 -23.13 8.72
N ILE A 182 31.08 -21.86 8.94
CA ILE A 182 30.12 -20.76 8.81
C ILE A 182 29.76 -20.61 7.32
N LYS A 183 28.51 -20.92 7.00
CA LYS A 183 27.98 -20.80 5.64
C LYS A 183 27.50 -19.37 5.38
N GLU A 184 26.79 -18.77 6.34
CA GLU A 184 26.18 -17.46 6.17
C GLU A 184 25.88 -16.82 7.52
N ILE A 185 25.88 -15.48 7.58
CA ILE A 185 25.39 -14.72 8.71
C ILE A 185 24.14 -13.97 8.24
N VAL A 186 22.97 -14.37 8.75
CA VAL A 186 21.69 -13.81 8.35
C VAL A 186 21.05 -13.00 9.49
N GLN A 187 20.30 -11.98 9.13
CA GLN A 187 19.51 -11.22 10.10
C GLN A 187 18.46 -12.16 10.74
N LYS A 188 18.29 -12.05 12.07
CA LYS A 188 17.41 -12.96 12.81
C LYS A 188 15.94 -12.79 12.44
N TYR A 189 15.47 -11.55 12.34
CA TYR A 189 14.11 -11.18 11.95
C TYR A 189 14.14 -10.09 10.89
N GLU A 190 13.28 -10.19 9.92
CA GLU A 190 13.16 -9.24 8.82
C GLU A 190 11.72 -8.79 8.65
N GLN A 191 11.53 -7.52 8.34
CA GLN A 191 10.29 -7.00 7.79
C GLN A 191 10.32 -7.17 6.28
N ARG A 192 9.25 -7.72 5.71
CA ARG A 192 9.09 -7.98 4.27
C ARG A 192 7.75 -7.49 3.74
N VAL A 193 6.74 -7.40 4.62
CA VAL A 193 5.40 -6.93 4.31
C VAL A 193 5.08 -5.73 5.18
N VAL A 194 4.49 -4.69 4.58
CA VAL A 194 4.10 -3.47 5.27
C VAL A 194 2.59 -3.31 5.23
N PHE A 195 2.01 -3.09 6.42
CA PHE A 195 0.62 -2.72 6.62
C PHE A 195 0.51 -1.26 7.06
N GLY A 196 -0.66 -0.66 6.90
CA GLY A 196 -0.96 0.61 7.53
C GLY A 196 -0.97 0.51 9.06
N ALA A 197 -0.69 1.61 9.75
CA ALA A 197 -0.83 1.73 11.19
C ALA A 197 -2.01 2.62 11.58
N GLY A 198 -2.77 2.24 12.60
CA GLY A 198 -3.88 3.00 13.15
C GLY A 198 -3.68 3.37 14.61
N LYS A 199 -4.46 4.35 15.08
CA LYS A 199 -4.42 4.86 16.46
C LYS A 199 -5.17 4.00 17.47
N LEU A 200 -6.09 3.16 17.01
CA LEU A 200 -6.90 2.28 17.85
C LEU A 200 -6.67 0.81 17.51
N CYS A 201 -6.64 -0.01 18.57
CA CYS A 201 -6.63 -1.47 18.45
C CYS A 201 -8.06 -1.97 18.23
N PHE A 202 -8.54 -1.86 17.01
CA PHE A 202 -9.90 -2.25 16.64
C PHE A 202 -9.86 -3.29 15.50
N PRO A 203 -10.70 -4.32 15.53
CA PRO A 203 -11.77 -4.64 16.50
C PRO A 203 -11.34 -5.50 17.69
N ASN A 204 -10.03 -5.65 17.94
CA ASN A 204 -9.51 -6.50 19.00
C ASN A 204 -9.79 -5.89 20.40
N PRO A 205 -10.12 -6.74 21.41
CA PRO A 205 -10.21 -6.27 22.79
C PRO A 205 -8.88 -5.72 23.30
N THR A 206 -8.92 -4.74 24.20
CA THR A 206 -7.72 -4.04 24.69
C THR A 206 -6.68 -4.92 25.37
N HIS A 207 -7.08 -6.08 25.87
CA HIS A 207 -6.20 -7.09 26.47
C HIS A 207 -5.71 -8.16 25.47
N ASP A 208 -6.14 -8.07 24.20
CA ASP A 208 -5.71 -9.00 23.15
C ASP A 208 -4.22 -8.78 22.80
N VAL A 209 -3.57 -9.86 22.38
CA VAL A 209 -2.17 -9.82 21.92
C VAL A 209 -1.94 -8.79 20.82
N ALA A 210 -2.92 -8.55 19.96
CA ALA A 210 -2.89 -7.50 18.93
C ALA A 210 -2.74 -6.09 19.50
N CYS A 211 -3.09 -5.86 20.77
CA CYS A 211 -3.08 -4.55 21.40
C CYS A 211 -1.88 -4.37 22.35
N VAL A 212 -1.52 -5.42 23.08
CA VAL A 212 -0.61 -5.31 24.21
C VAL A 212 0.84 -5.66 23.88
N THR A 213 1.08 -6.48 22.85
CA THR A 213 2.44 -6.94 22.50
C THR A 213 3.08 -6.19 21.33
N VAL A 214 2.32 -5.35 20.64
CA VAL A 214 2.81 -4.61 19.47
C VAL A 214 3.83 -3.52 19.86
N PRO A 215 4.82 -3.25 19.02
CA PRO A 215 5.84 -2.23 19.27
C PRO A 215 5.24 -0.83 19.44
N GLN A 216 6.01 0.06 20.07
CA GLN A 216 5.66 1.48 20.10
C GLN A 216 5.79 2.10 18.71
N SER A 217 5.02 3.16 18.48
CA SER A 217 5.14 3.97 17.26
C SER A 217 6.54 4.58 17.14
N THR A 218 7.01 4.77 15.92
CA THR A 218 8.26 5.50 15.64
C THR A 218 8.13 7.02 15.75
N LEU A 219 6.88 7.53 15.81
CA LEU A 219 6.66 8.95 16.07
C LEU A 219 7.18 9.36 17.46
N PRO A 220 7.65 10.61 17.62
CA PRO A 220 8.11 11.12 18.90
C PRO A 220 7.05 10.94 20.00
N PRO A 221 7.47 10.70 21.26
CA PRO A 221 6.55 10.55 22.40
C PRO A 221 5.63 11.75 22.64
N ASP A 222 6.01 12.91 22.15
CA ASP A 222 5.29 14.18 22.24
C ASP A 222 4.67 14.65 20.91
N ALA A 223 4.49 13.73 19.94
CA ALA A 223 4.00 14.06 18.60
C ALA A 223 2.68 14.85 18.60
N TYR A 224 1.83 14.61 19.59
CA TYR A 224 0.54 15.30 19.81
C TYR A 224 0.56 16.16 21.08
N GLY A 225 1.73 16.58 21.55
CA GLY A 225 1.92 17.34 22.76
C GLY A 225 1.78 16.51 24.05
N LEU A 226 1.45 17.17 25.18
CA LEU A 226 1.46 16.55 26.51
C LEU A 226 0.46 15.41 26.71
N LYS A 227 -0.56 15.30 25.87
CA LYS A 227 -1.59 14.27 25.95
C LYS A 227 -1.37 13.11 24.98
N THR A 228 -0.20 13.04 24.34
CA THR A 228 0.14 11.92 23.44
C THR A 228 -0.02 10.59 24.17
N ASP A 229 -0.71 9.64 23.54
CA ASP A 229 -1.01 8.28 24.03
C ASP A 229 -1.82 8.20 25.35
N THR A 230 -2.32 9.33 25.86
CA THR A 230 -3.03 9.38 27.15
C THR A 230 -4.44 9.94 27.04
N HIS A 231 -4.85 10.46 25.87
CA HIS A 231 -6.17 11.00 25.67
C HIS A 231 -7.23 9.88 25.60
N PRO A 232 -8.35 9.98 26.37
CA PRO A 232 -9.30 8.87 26.51
C PRO A 232 -9.95 8.36 25.23
N ASP A 233 -10.21 9.23 24.25
CA ASP A 233 -10.83 8.84 22.97
C ASP A 233 -9.83 8.36 21.92
N GLY A 234 -8.53 8.43 22.21
CA GLY A 234 -7.47 7.90 21.35
C GLY A 234 -7.10 8.74 20.14
N HIS A 235 -7.71 9.93 19.91
CA HIS A 235 -7.36 10.76 18.74
C HIS A 235 -5.95 11.35 18.82
N LEU A 236 -5.35 11.44 20.02
CA LEU A 236 -3.98 11.86 20.26
C LEU A 236 -3.02 10.66 20.45
N ASN A 237 -3.45 9.44 20.16
CA ASN A 237 -2.56 8.30 20.19
C ASN A 237 -1.64 8.32 18.96
N ARG A 238 -0.42 7.85 19.13
CA ARG A 238 0.47 7.56 18.01
C ARG A 238 0.00 6.30 17.29
N PRO A 239 -0.01 6.26 15.95
CA PRO A 239 -0.34 5.05 15.20
C PRO A 239 0.59 3.88 15.59
N ARG A 240 0.02 2.74 15.97
CA ARG A 240 0.79 1.53 16.36
C ARG A 240 0.07 0.21 16.12
N TYR A 241 -1.18 0.25 15.71
CA TYR A 241 -2.00 -0.96 15.54
C TYR A 241 -2.20 -1.27 14.06
N LEU A 242 -2.05 -2.54 13.69
CA LEU A 242 -2.18 -2.99 12.31
C LEU A 242 -3.55 -2.62 11.72
N GLN A 243 -3.53 -2.12 10.47
CA GLN A 243 -4.73 -1.84 9.67
C GLN A 243 -4.64 -2.58 8.34
N SER A 244 -5.69 -3.37 8.02
CA SER A 244 -5.70 -4.28 6.85
C SER A 244 -6.15 -3.66 5.55
N GLY A 245 -6.53 -2.37 5.53
CA GLY A 245 -7.10 -1.73 4.34
C GLY A 245 -6.09 -1.37 3.25
N ALA A 246 -4.78 -1.42 3.54
CA ALA A 246 -3.72 -1.30 2.55
C ALA A 246 -2.48 -2.11 3.01
N ILE A 247 -1.96 -2.94 2.10
CA ILE A 247 -0.90 -3.92 2.37
C ILE A 247 0.01 -3.99 1.15
N ILE A 248 1.33 -4.00 1.35
CA ILE A 248 2.30 -4.20 0.27
C ILE A 248 3.38 -5.20 0.68
N GLY A 249 3.73 -6.10 -0.22
CA GLY A 249 4.78 -7.11 -0.02
C GLY A 249 4.96 -8.00 -1.23
N GLU A 250 5.97 -8.87 -1.21
CA GLU A 250 6.17 -9.86 -2.27
C GLU A 250 5.11 -10.97 -2.19
N VAL A 251 4.77 -11.57 -3.35
CA VAL A 251 3.76 -12.63 -3.46
C VAL A 251 4.01 -13.78 -2.49
N ALA A 252 5.25 -14.24 -2.39
CA ALA A 252 5.61 -15.37 -1.51
C ALA A 252 5.27 -15.09 -0.05
N ASP A 253 5.56 -13.89 0.45
CA ASP A 253 5.30 -13.50 1.83
C ASP A 253 3.80 -13.26 2.10
N LEU A 254 3.12 -12.61 1.16
CA LEU A 254 1.67 -12.39 1.25
C LEU A 254 0.90 -13.71 1.23
N ARG A 255 1.30 -14.68 0.41
CA ARG A 255 0.72 -16.02 0.36
C ARG A 255 0.80 -16.72 1.72
N LEU A 256 1.95 -16.63 2.39
CA LEU A 256 2.12 -17.19 3.74
C LEU A 256 1.16 -16.55 4.75
N ILE A 257 1.03 -15.23 4.70
CA ILE A 257 0.14 -14.48 5.60
C ILE A 257 -1.33 -14.87 5.33
N TYR A 258 -1.77 -14.78 4.08
CA TYR A 258 -3.17 -15.04 3.73
C TYR A 258 -3.58 -16.50 3.93
N SER A 259 -2.69 -17.46 3.68
CA SER A 259 -2.92 -18.88 4.01
C SER A 259 -3.15 -19.07 5.52
N GLN A 260 -2.39 -18.36 6.36
CA GLN A 260 -2.56 -18.42 7.81
C GLN A 260 -3.83 -17.73 8.29
N VAL A 261 -4.20 -16.61 7.67
CA VAL A 261 -5.45 -15.88 7.96
C VAL A 261 -6.66 -16.72 7.57
N GLU A 262 -6.67 -17.31 6.38
CA GLU A 262 -7.75 -18.20 5.90
C GLU A 262 -7.98 -19.39 6.85
N GLN A 263 -6.91 -20.08 7.24
CA GLN A 263 -7.00 -21.17 8.23
C GLN A 263 -7.57 -20.71 9.56
N SER A 264 -7.25 -19.49 9.99
CA SER A 264 -7.71 -18.93 11.26
C SER A 264 -9.19 -18.54 11.21
N ILE A 265 -9.65 -17.94 10.12
CA ILE A 265 -11.07 -17.61 9.90
C ILE A 265 -11.90 -18.88 9.77
N GLY A 266 -11.45 -19.88 9.02
CA GLY A 266 -12.17 -21.14 8.84
C GLY A 266 -12.35 -21.97 10.14
N ARG A 267 -11.45 -21.83 11.11
CA ARG A 267 -11.55 -22.47 12.43
C ARG A 267 -12.48 -21.73 13.41
N ARG A 268 -12.67 -20.43 13.18
CA ARG A 268 -13.51 -19.57 14.04
C ARG A 268 -14.78 -19.21 13.28
N ARG A 269 -15.90 -19.59 13.80
CA ARG A 269 -17.21 -19.09 13.33
C ARG A 269 -17.55 -17.75 13.97
N ASP A 270 -16.53 -17.01 14.44
CA ASP A 270 -16.68 -15.76 15.16
C ASP A 270 -16.94 -14.60 14.18
N ARG A 271 -17.68 -13.60 14.65
CA ARG A 271 -18.08 -12.38 13.92
C ARG A 271 -16.91 -11.45 13.56
N TYR A 272 -15.67 -11.88 13.77
CA TYR A 272 -14.49 -11.05 13.59
C TYR A 272 -13.92 -11.22 12.19
N GLY A 273 -13.72 -10.09 11.50
CA GLY A 273 -13.18 -10.06 10.15
C GLY A 273 -11.67 -10.35 10.07
N ASP A 274 -11.13 -10.22 8.85
CA ASP A 274 -9.70 -10.33 8.55
C ASP A 274 -8.83 -9.39 9.37
N GLN A 275 -9.29 -8.16 9.62
CA GLN A 275 -8.62 -7.17 10.47
C GLN A 275 -8.29 -7.71 11.86
N PHE A 276 -9.23 -8.42 12.49
CA PHE A 276 -9.04 -9.04 13.81
C PHE A 276 -7.93 -10.10 13.77
N VAL A 277 -7.99 -10.99 12.78
CA VAL A 277 -7.04 -12.11 12.66
C VAL A 277 -5.65 -11.61 12.31
N LEU A 278 -5.54 -10.64 11.40
CA LEU A 278 -4.27 -10.01 11.03
C LEU A 278 -3.63 -9.29 12.21
N GLY A 279 -4.43 -8.57 13.01
CA GLY A 279 -3.96 -7.95 14.25
C GLY A 279 -3.38 -8.97 15.23
N GLN A 280 -4.08 -10.11 15.45
CA GLN A 280 -3.57 -11.20 16.29
C GLN A 280 -2.31 -11.85 15.73
N LEU A 281 -2.21 -11.99 14.40
CA LEU A 281 -1.03 -12.55 13.75
C LEU A 281 0.20 -11.70 14.01
N PHE A 282 0.07 -10.38 13.82
CA PHE A 282 1.12 -9.41 14.12
C PHE A 282 1.47 -9.39 15.61
N GLY A 283 0.48 -9.34 16.49
CA GLY A 283 0.72 -9.37 17.94
C GLY A 283 1.45 -10.62 18.41
N LYS A 284 1.11 -11.81 17.88
CA LYS A 284 1.81 -13.07 18.18
C LYS A 284 3.25 -13.07 17.64
N GLN A 285 3.47 -12.54 16.44
CA GLN A 285 4.81 -12.35 15.89
C GLN A 285 5.70 -11.54 16.85
N GLU A 286 5.23 -10.38 17.28
CA GLU A 286 5.98 -9.50 18.17
C GLU A 286 6.16 -10.09 19.56
N TYR A 287 5.16 -10.82 20.07
CA TYR A 287 5.26 -11.56 21.33
C TYR A 287 6.38 -12.61 21.30
N VAL A 288 6.45 -13.42 20.24
CA VAL A 288 7.49 -14.46 20.08
C VAL A 288 8.89 -13.81 19.93
N ARG A 289 9.02 -12.76 19.13
CA ARG A 289 10.26 -11.99 18.97
C ARG A 289 10.78 -11.48 20.33
N GLU A 290 9.88 -10.92 21.15
CA GLU A 290 10.24 -10.37 22.45
C GLU A 290 10.55 -11.46 23.48
N LEU A 291 9.83 -12.60 23.47
CA LEU A 291 10.16 -13.75 24.33
C LEU A 291 11.58 -14.28 24.07
N GLU A 292 11.93 -14.45 22.80
CA GLU A 292 13.25 -14.94 22.44
C GLU A 292 14.36 -13.95 22.75
N ARG A 293 14.10 -12.64 22.57
CA ARG A 293 15.03 -11.60 22.97
C ARG A 293 15.32 -11.69 24.46
N ARG A 294 14.30 -11.87 25.30
CA ARG A 294 14.46 -11.97 26.76
C ARG A 294 15.21 -13.22 27.21
N ARG A 295 15.07 -14.33 26.49
CA ARG A 295 15.85 -15.56 26.80
C ARG A 295 17.35 -15.36 26.59
N THR A 296 17.75 -14.50 25.66
CA THR A 296 19.15 -14.25 25.32
C THR A 296 19.72 -12.97 25.94
N SER A 297 18.94 -12.23 26.72
CA SER A 297 19.33 -10.95 27.31
C SER A 297 19.52 -11.06 28.83
N ASN A 298 20.37 -10.20 29.37
CA ASN A 298 20.52 -10.04 30.82
C ASN A 298 20.10 -8.63 31.25
N ARG A 299 19.87 -8.40 32.57
CA ARG A 299 19.39 -7.12 33.09
C ARG A 299 20.26 -5.93 32.74
N PHE A 300 21.60 -6.12 32.68
CA PHE A 300 22.55 -5.06 32.33
C PHE A 300 22.42 -4.66 30.86
N LYS A 301 22.31 -5.65 29.96
CA LYS A 301 22.10 -5.43 28.53
C LYS A 301 20.76 -4.72 28.26
N GLU A 302 19.70 -5.11 28.97
CA GLU A 302 18.39 -4.44 28.91
C GLU A 302 18.47 -2.98 29.32
N TRP A 303 19.10 -2.71 30.46
CA TRP A 303 19.29 -1.36 30.95
C TRP A 303 20.08 -0.51 29.95
N MET A 304 21.18 -1.04 29.42
CA MET A 304 22.00 -0.35 28.44
C MET A 304 21.22 -0.03 27.17
N TYR A 305 20.45 -0.98 26.64
CA TYR A 305 19.64 -0.77 25.43
C TYR A 305 18.54 0.26 25.63
N ASN A 306 17.93 0.30 26.80
CA ASN A 306 16.96 1.34 27.14
C ASN A 306 17.61 2.74 27.20
N GLN A 307 18.83 2.85 27.74
CA GLN A 307 19.56 4.13 27.83
C GLN A 307 19.94 4.69 26.44
N ILE A 308 20.28 3.84 25.51
CA ILE A 308 20.67 4.23 24.14
C ILE A 308 19.50 4.19 23.13
N GLY A 309 18.26 4.03 23.62
CA GLY A 309 17.06 4.06 22.78
C GLY A 309 16.95 2.93 21.73
N ILE A 310 17.73 1.85 21.88
CA ILE A 310 17.70 0.72 20.94
C ILE A 310 16.47 -0.17 21.17
N SER A 311 15.96 -0.27 22.39
CA SER A 311 14.76 -1.04 22.66
C SER A 311 13.95 -0.49 23.83
N GLU A 312 12.73 -0.10 23.56
CA GLU A 312 11.71 -0.13 24.59
C GLU A 312 11.24 -1.58 24.72
N ALA A 313 11.48 -2.19 25.88
CA ALA A 313 11.02 -3.54 26.17
C ALA A 313 9.48 -3.54 26.22
N THR A 314 8.82 -4.30 25.37
CA THR A 314 7.39 -4.50 25.47
C THR A 314 7.08 -5.18 26.81
N ASN A 315 6.17 -4.62 27.61
CA ASN A 315 5.78 -5.23 28.87
C ASN A 315 4.92 -6.47 28.62
N LEU A 316 5.48 -7.65 28.87
CA LEU A 316 4.78 -8.93 28.72
C LEU A 316 4.23 -9.47 30.07
N THR A 317 4.29 -8.68 31.13
CA THR A 317 3.83 -9.14 32.47
C THR A 317 2.32 -9.39 32.45
N GLY A 318 1.92 -10.60 32.82
CA GLY A 318 0.51 -11.01 32.89
C GLY A 318 -0.13 -11.29 31.52
N ILE A 319 0.65 -11.33 30.43
CA ILE A 319 0.15 -11.69 29.11
C ILE A 319 0.40 -13.18 28.87
N GLU A 320 -0.67 -13.94 28.78
CA GLU A 320 -0.61 -15.35 28.41
C GLU A 320 -1.08 -15.50 26.95
N VAL A 321 -0.17 -15.97 26.10
CA VAL A 321 -0.47 -16.26 24.70
C VAL A 321 -0.38 -17.75 24.46
N ASN A 322 -1.46 -18.34 24.01
CA ASN A 322 -1.45 -19.75 23.62
C ASN A 322 -0.68 -19.91 22.30
N LEU A 323 0.54 -20.46 22.43
CA LEU A 323 1.40 -20.77 21.29
C LEU A 323 1.35 -22.30 21.04
N GLU A 324 1.02 -22.67 19.83
CA GLU A 324 1.02 -24.08 19.38
C GLU A 324 2.45 -24.49 19.01
N GLN A 325 2.92 -25.61 19.52
CA GLN A 325 4.24 -26.13 19.19
C GLN A 325 4.33 -26.49 17.69
N GLY A 326 5.45 -26.15 17.05
CA GLY A 326 5.66 -26.40 15.63
C GLY A 326 4.95 -25.43 14.68
N ARG A 327 4.16 -24.48 15.19
CA ARG A 327 3.52 -23.46 14.38
C ARG A 327 4.45 -22.29 14.10
N ARG A 328 4.39 -21.75 12.87
CA ARG A 328 5.11 -20.56 12.48
C ARG A 328 4.44 -19.30 13.05
N TYR A 329 5.24 -18.40 13.62
CA TYR A 329 4.80 -17.10 14.14
C TYR A 329 5.55 -15.93 13.52
N GLU A 330 6.60 -16.17 12.74
CA GLU A 330 7.35 -15.13 12.03
C GLU A 330 6.86 -15.02 10.58
N PHE A 331 6.31 -13.85 10.21
CA PHE A 331 5.74 -13.58 8.90
C PHE A 331 6.35 -12.35 8.21
N GLY A 332 7.32 -11.70 8.85
CA GLY A 332 7.94 -10.49 8.31
C GLY A 332 6.98 -9.29 8.26
N ILE A 333 5.95 -9.26 9.10
CA ILE A 333 4.99 -8.16 9.15
C ILE A 333 5.62 -6.96 9.85
N GLY A 334 5.44 -5.78 9.24
CA GLY A 334 5.74 -4.50 9.86
C GLY A 334 4.70 -3.44 9.50
N LEU A 335 4.78 -2.29 10.16
CA LEU A 335 3.80 -1.22 10.01
C LEU A 335 4.45 0.08 9.52
N ASP A 336 3.68 0.84 8.77
CA ASP A 336 3.99 2.23 8.41
C ASP A 336 3.44 3.18 9.47
N TYR A 337 4.22 3.41 10.51
CA TYR A 337 3.81 4.25 11.65
C TYR A 337 3.69 5.74 11.31
N GLU A 338 4.43 6.20 10.31
CA GLU A 338 4.55 7.61 9.97
C GLU A 338 3.63 8.03 8.82
N SER A 339 2.86 7.08 8.28
CA SER A 339 1.97 7.31 7.12
C SER A 339 2.72 7.75 5.86
N ARG A 340 3.89 7.17 5.60
CA ARG A 340 4.66 7.41 4.36
C ARG A 340 4.01 6.77 3.15
N LEU A 341 3.45 5.56 3.36
CA LEU A 341 2.74 4.78 2.34
C LEU A 341 1.22 4.90 2.52
N PHE A 342 0.75 4.61 3.74
CA PHE A 342 -0.65 4.41 4.07
C PHE A 342 -1.09 5.28 5.24
N TRP A 343 -2.01 6.17 5.00
CA TRP A 343 -2.67 6.89 6.08
C TRP A 343 -4.07 6.33 6.33
N ASN A 344 -4.46 6.17 7.60
CA ASN A 344 -5.74 5.62 8.04
C ASN A 344 -6.56 6.68 8.76
N MET A 345 -7.83 6.89 8.34
CA MET A 345 -8.67 7.96 8.85
C MET A 345 -9.11 7.77 10.30
N LEU A 346 -9.33 6.52 10.75
CA LEU A 346 -9.91 6.26 12.07
C LEU A 346 -9.10 6.91 13.18
N GLN A 347 -9.70 7.88 13.88
CA GLN A 347 -9.09 8.75 14.91
C GLN A 347 -7.92 9.64 14.42
N SER A 348 -7.68 9.73 13.09
CA SER A 348 -6.59 10.52 12.52
C SER A 348 -7.07 11.61 11.56
N ARG A 349 -8.38 11.85 11.45
CA ARG A 349 -8.92 12.84 10.51
C ARG A 349 -8.38 14.25 10.74
N ASP A 350 -8.11 14.59 12.00
CA ASP A 350 -7.64 15.92 12.40
C ASP A 350 -6.10 16.05 12.29
N ASP A 351 -5.40 14.97 11.91
CA ASP A 351 -3.96 14.96 11.68
C ASP A 351 -3.57 15.46 10.29
N VAL A 352 -4.52 15.62 9.37
CA VAL A 352 -4.23 15.94 7.97
C VAL A 352 -4.76 17.30 7.55
N GLU A 353 -3.97 17.94 6.70
CA GLU A 353 -4.30 19.19 6.01
C GLU A 353 -3.93 19.05 4.53
N TRP A 354 -4.60 19.82 3.66
CA TRP A 354 -4.23 19.93 2.25
C TRP A 354 -3.27 21.10 2.09
N ILE A 355 -1.98 20.77 1.93
CA ILE A 355 -0.89 21.74 1.90
C ILE A 355 -0.42 22.00 0.47
N THR A 356 -0.37 23.27 0.09
CA THR A 356 0.29 23.74 -1.14
C THR A 356 1.68 24.24 -0.78
N TYR A 357 2.71 23.47 -1.10
CA TYR A 357 4.05 23.61 -0.53
C TYR A 357 4.81 24.87 -0.98
N ASN A 358 4.49 25.45 -2.12
CA ASN A 358 5.04 26.75 -2.53
C ASN A 358 4.38 27.94 -1.80
N ASN A 359 3.33 27.72 -1.03
CA ASN A 359 2.70 28.75 -0.17
C ASN A 359 3.22 28.66 1.27
N LEU A 360 4.45 29.10 1.48
CA LEU A 360 5.13 29.02 2.80
C LEU A 360 4.35 29.73 3.92
N THR A 361 3.62 30.81 3.60
CA THR A 361 2.80 31.52 4.59
C THR A 361 1.66 30.67 5.12
N GLU A 362 0.95 29.98 4.23
CA GLU A 362 -0.14 29.08 4.60
C GLU A 362 0.38 27.84 5.32
N THR A 363 1.44 27.23 4.80
CA THR A 363 2.11 26.08 5.42
C THR A 363 2.53 26.40 6.85
N SER A 364 3.13 27.58 7.08
CA SER A 364 3.51 28.03 8.44
C SER A 364 2.31 28.22 9.36
N LYS A 365 1.19 28.78 8.87
CA LYS A 365 -0.05 28.94 9.65
C LYS A 365 -0.65 27.59 10.04
N ILE A 366 -0.66 26.61 9.11
CA ILE A 366 -1.16 25.26 9.37
C ILE A 366 -0.30 24.59 10.44
N GLN A 367 1.02 24.61 10.30
CA GLN A 367 1.93 24.02 11.26
C GLN A 367 1.77 24.65 12.65
N GLN A 368 1.63 25.98 12.73
CA GLN A 368 1.39 26.67 13.99
C GLN A 368 0.05 26.25 14.63
N ARG A 369 -1.01 26.09 13.83
CA ARG A 369 -2.32 25.61 14.31
C ARG A 369 -2.23 24.24 14.96
N HIS A 370 -1.44 23.34 14.41
CA HIS A 370 -1.22 22.00 14.93
C HIS A 370 -0.09 21.91 15.98
N GLY A 371 0.46 23.05 16.42
CA GLY A 371 1.51 23.07 17.43
C GLY A 371 2.86 22.52 16.96
N VAL A 372 3.07 22.42 15.66
CA VAL A 372 4.36 21.97 15.11
C VAL A 372 5.39 23.08 15.25
N PRO A 373 6.57 22.82 15.86
CA PRO A 373 7.62 23.82 16.04
C PRO A 373 8.02 24.50 14.73
N ARG A 374 8.28 25.81 14.78
CA ARG A 374 8.57 26.64 13.60
C ARG A 374 9.81 26.19 12.83
N GLU A 375 10.78 25.61 13.55
CA GLU A 375 12.01 25.06 12.98
C GLU A 375 11.78 23.80 12.15
N ARG A 376 10.56 23.25 12.19
CA ARG A 376 10.15 22.05 11.47
C ARG A 376 9.25 22.35 10.27
N ILE A 377 9.36 23.55 9.66
CA ILE A 377 8.68 23.83 8.38
C ILE A 377 9.19 22.82 7.36
N THR A 378 8.28 22.01 6.86
CA THR A 378 8.63 20.91 5.95
C THR A 378 8.50 21.41 4.51
N PRO A 379 9.56 21.39 3.72
CA PRO A 379 9.45 21.53 2.26
C PRO A 379 8.75 20.31 1.67
N LEU A 380 8.37 20.39 0.40
CA LEU A 380 7.92 19.21 -0.35
C LEU A 380 9.00 18.11 -0.23
N PRO A 381 8.67 16.87 0.15
CA PRO A 381 9.63 15.78 0.23
C PRO A 381 10.42 15.61 -1.07
N SER A 382 11.74 15.41 -0.94
CA SER A 382 12.66 15.35 -2.09
C SER A 382 12.34 14.20 -3.03
N ASP A 383 11.82 13.10 -2.54
CA ASP A 383 11.41 11.96 -3.36
C ASP A 383 10.26 12.32 -4.32
N ILE A 384 9.33 13.19 -3.91
CA ILE A 384 8.27 13.69 -4.77
C ILE A 384 8.85 14.73 -5.73
N TYR A 385 9.61 15.70 -5.21
CA TYR A 385 10.15 16.80 -6.00
C TYR A 385 11.08 16.32 -7.13
N GLU A 386 11.98 15.38 -6.82
CA GLU A 386 13.01 14.92 -7.75
C GLU A 386 12.55 13.77 -8.65
N HIS A 387 11.57 12.97 -8.22
CA HIS A 387 11.29 11.66 -8.83
C HIS A 387 9.85 11.47 -9.29
N ALA A 388 8.88 12.20 -8.72
CA ALA A 388 7.51 12.07 -9.20
C ALA A 388 7.34 12.80 -10.53
N PRO A 389 6.91 12.14 -11.61
CA PRO A 389 6.65 12.81 -12.87
C PRO A 389 5.54 13.85 -12.68
N ASN A 390 5.68 15.02 -13.35
CA ASN A 390 4.64 16.04 -13.28
C ASN A 390 3.31 15.46 -13.85
N PRO A 391 2.24 15.44 -13.07
CA PRO A 391 1.01 14.75 -13.44
C PRO A 391 0.28 15.40 -14.64
N PHE A 392 0.59 16.65 -14.96
CA PHE A 392 -0.07 17.39 -16.03
C PHE A 392 0.66 17.29 -17.38
N ILE A 393 1.82 16.64 -17.46
CA ILE A 393 2.49 16.40 -18.74
C ILE A 393 1.64 15.45 -19.58
N ALA A 394 1.15 15.94 -20.72
CA ALA A 394 0.37 15.14 -21.64
C ALA A 394 1.24 14.13 -22.41
N TYR A 395 0.66 12.97 -22.72
CA TYR A 395 1.25 12.03 -23.68
C TYR A 395 1.24 12.66 -25.08
N LYS A 396 2.35 12.56 -25.79
CA LYS A 396 2.46 12.96 -27.18
C LYS A 396 2.49 11.69 -28.03
N PRO A 397 1.41 11.38 -28.74
CA PRO A 397 1.39 10.21 -29.62
C PRO A 397 2.41 10.39 -30.77
N ALA A 398 2.91 9.28 -31.29
CA ALA A 398 3.73 9.27 -32.49
C ALA A 398 2.93 9.76 -33.70
N GLU A 399 3.63 10.20 -34.75
CA GLU A 399 2.97 10.63 -35.98
C GLU A 399 2.20 9.45 -36.61
N GLY A 400 0.91 9.64 -36.84
CA GLY A 400 0.01 8.58 -37.35
C GLY A 400 -0.54 7.60 -36.30
N GLU A 401 -0.15 7.72 -35.04
CA GLU A 401 -0.69 6.90 -33.96
C GLU A 401 -2.15 7.28 -33.65
N VAL A 402 -3.03 6.29 -33.66
CA VAL A 402 -4.45 6.44 -33.29
C VAL A 402 -4.60 6.23 -31.79
N VAL A 403 -4.77 7.31 -31.04
CA VAL A 403 -4.99 7.23 -29.60
C VAL A 403 -6.45 7.05 -29.24
N LYS A 404 -6.70 6.30 -28.19
CA LYS A 404 -8.05 6.07 -27.61
C LYS A 404 -8.04 6.43 -26.12
N PRO A 405 -9.01 7.22 -25.63
CA PRO A 405 -10.01 7.99 -26.36
C PRO A 405 -9.39 9.14 -27.18
N PRO A 406 -10.00 9.55 -28.29
CA PRO A 406 -9.51 10.66 -29.08
C PRO A 406 -9.51 11.96 -28.27
N PHE A 407 -8.59 12.88 -28.62
CA PHE A 407 -8.50 14.16 -27.90
C PHE A 407 -9.74 15.03 -28.16
N ASN A 408 -10.33 15.53 -27.09
CA ASN A 408 -11.44 16.48 -27.12
C ASN A 408 -11.13 17.66 -26.18
N ALA A 409 -11.02 18.87 -26.73
CA ALA A 409 -10.63 20.06 -25.98
C ALA A 409 -11.59 20.36 -24.80
N THR A 410 -12.86 20.00 -24.91
CA THR A 410 -13.86 20.25 -23.86
C THR A 410 -13.59 19.45 -22.57
N VAL A 411 -13.06 18.24 -22.71
CA VAL A 411 -12.89 17.29 -21.60
C VAL A 411 -11.42 16.96 -21.29
N ASP A 412 -10.48 17.32 -22.17
CA ASP A 412 -9.06 16.96 -22.07
C ASP A 412 -8.14 18.12 -21.68
N THR A 413 -8.71 19.30 -21.34
CA THR A 413 -7.91 20.45 -20.95
C THR A 413 -7.27 20.23 -19.58
N LEU A 414 -5.94 20.23 -19.56
CA LEU A 414 -5.12 20.14 -18.35
C LEU A 414 -4.39 21.46 -18.10
N PRO A 415 -4.02 21.77 -16.87
CA PRO A 415 -3.17 22.90 -16.55
C PRO A 415 -1.82 22.81 -17.28
N ASP A 416 -1.24 23.98 -17.57
CA ASP A 416 0.12 24.07 -18.10
C ASP A 416 1.13 23.44 -17.11
N PRO A 417 1.84 22.36 -17.46
CA PRO A 417 2.76 21.68 -16.57
C PRO A 417 3.94 22.56 -16.13
N LYS A 418 4.25 23.64 -16.85
CA LYS A 418 5.26 24.62 -16.43
C LYS A 418 4.79 25.51 -15.30
N LYS A 419 3.47 25.68 -15.15
CA LYS A 419 2.84 26.52 -14.12
C LYS A 419 2.24 25.69 -12.98
N ARG A 420 2.11 24.39 -13.15
CA ARG A 420 1.58 23.46 -12.15
C ARG A 420 2.54 22.29 -11.98
N SER A 421 3.00 22.11 -10.76
CA SER A 421 3.85 21.02 -10.31
C SER A 421 3.34 20.48 -8.99
N TRP A 422 3.98 19.48 -8.44
CA TRP A 422 3.64 18.92 -7.13
C TRP A 422 3.67 19.97 -6.00
N GLU A 423 4.47 21.01 -6.11
CA GLU A 423 4.53 22.10 -5.13
C GLU A 423 3.31 23.05 -5.17
N ASN A 424 2.63 23.10 -6.31
CA ASN A 424 1.55 24.06 -6.60
C ASN A 424 0.15 23.47 -6.46
N ILE A 425 0.05 22.21 -6.01
CA ILE A 425 -1.23 21.51 -5.81
C ILE A 425 -1.40 21.17 -4.34
N PRO A 426 -2.66 21.14 -3.82
CA PRO A 426 -2.92 20.81 -2.44
C PRO A 426 -2.72 19.31 -2.22
N LEU A 427 -1.72 18.94 -1.42
CA LEU A 427 -1.44 17.56 -1.07
C LEU A 427 -1.91 17.25 0.34
N MET A 428 -2.69 16.18 0.48
CA MET A 428 -3.09 15.68 1.79
C MET A 428 -1.84 15.28 2.58
N THR A 429 -1.57 15.98 3.66
CA THR A 429 -0.34 15.85 4.45
C THR A 429 -0.70 15.53 5.89
N ASN A 430 -0.08 14.49 6.46
CA ASN A 430 -0.11 14.27 7.90
C ASN A 430 0.82 15.28 8.57
N VAL A 431 0.26 16.25 9.28
CA VAL A 431 1.01 17.38 9.84
C VAL A 431 1.96 16.93 10.95
N HIS A 432 1.60 15.90 11.71
CA HIS A 432 2.38 15.43 12.86
C HIS A 432 3.57 14.56 12.44
N SER A 433 3.41 13.70 11.45
CA SER A 433 4.54 12.95 10.85
C SER A 433 5.27 13.75 9.78
N ARG A 434 4.64 14.79 9.23
CA ARG A 434 5.12 15.63 8.12
C ARG A 434 5.26 14.86 6.82
N GLU A 435 4.51 13.78 6.69
CA GLU A 435 4.52 12.91 5.52
C GLU A 435 3.29 13.14 4.63
N ILE A 436 3.50 13.01 3.34
CA ILE A 436 2.45 12.99 2.33
C ILE A 436 2.20 11.51 2.00
N PRO A 437 1.11 10.90 2.47
CA PRO A 437 0.88 9.48 2.21
C PRO A 437 0.67 9.21 0.72
N ALA A 438 1.19 8.09 0.23
CA ALA A 438 0.90 7.67 -1.14
C ALA A 438 -0.56 7.24 -1.31
N ILE A 439 -1.15 6.70 -0.25
CA ILE A 439 -2.51 6.16 -0.24
C ILE A 439 -3.22 6.59 1.05
N ALA A 440 -4.47 7.07 0.90
CA ALA A 440 -5.38 7.38 1.99
C ALA A 440 -6.43 6.28 2.13
N HIS A 441 -6.51 5.64 3.29
CA HIS A 441 -7.54 4.68 3.65
C HIS A 441 -8.59 5.36 4.55
N LEU A 442 -9.77 5.60 4.01
CA LEU A 442 -10.83 6.37 4.62
C LEU A 442 -11.77 5.48 5.46
N ASN A 443 -11.19 4.70 6.35
CA ASN A 443 -11.88 3.72 7.20
C ASN A 443 -12.66 4.31 8.39
N GLY A 444 -12.91 5.61 8.36
CA GLY A 444 -13.67 6.34 9.39
C GLY A 444 -15.08 6.73 8.94
N ASP A 445 -15.45 8.01 9.17
CA ASP A 445 -16.76 8.57 8.85
C ASP A 445 -17.02 8.54 7.33
N LYS A 446 -18.04 7.76 6.93
CA LYS A 446 -18.43 7.60 5.54
C LYS A 446 -18.86 8.91 4.87
N LYS A 447 -19.39 9.90 5.63
CA LYS A 447 -19.80 11.21 5.10
C LYS A 447 -18.60 12.01 4.61
N LEU A 448 -17.46 11.86 5.26
CA LEU A 448 -16.24 12.57 4.89
C LEU A 448 -15.66 12.07 3.55
N ARG A 449 -15.94 10.83 3.13
CA ARG A 449 -15.43 10.28 1.87
C ARG A 449 -15.79 11.11 0.65
N LYS A 450 -17.02 11.69 0.62
CA LYS A 450 -17.44 12.57 -0.47
C LYS A 450 -16.65 13.89 -0.46
N ILE A 451 -16.55 14.54 0.71
CA ILE A 451 -15.82 15.81 0.87
C ILE A 451 -14.33 15.63 0.55
N TRP A 452 -13.73 14.56 1.04
CA TRP A 452 -12.30 14.31 0.82
C TRP A 452 -11.98 13.91 -0.61
N TRP A 453 -12.92 13.29 -1.32
CA TRP A 453 -12.77 13.06 -2.75
C TRP A 453 -12.61 14.37 -3.53
N THR A 454 -13.47 15.37 -3.25
CA THR A 454 -13.40 16.67 -3.92
C THR A 454 -12.18 17.50 -3.51
N ASN A 455 -11.57 17.19 -2.36
CA ASN A 455 -10.33 17.83 -1.91
C ASN A 455 -9.07 17.23 -2.52
N MET A 456 -9.15 16.03 -3.12
CA MET A 456 -7.99 15.42 -3.76
C MET A 456 -7.50 16.29 -4.92
N TRP A 457 -6.19 16.50 -5.00
CA TRP A 457 -5.56 17.43 -5.94
C TRP A 457 -5.95 17.23 -7.40
N TYR A 458 -6.22 15.99 -7.80
CA TYR A 458 -6.61 15.63 -9.17
C TYR A 458 -8.09 15.84 -9.47
N HIS A 459 -8.95 15.97 -8.46
CA HIS A 459 -10.40 15.98 -8.64
C HIS A 459 -10.90 16.99 -9.69
N PRO A 460 -10.41 18.26 -9.71
CA PRO A 460 -10.87 19.22 -10.71
C PRO A 460 -10.51 18.83 -12.16
N TRP A 461 -9.59 17.90 -12.36
CA TRP A 461 -9.13 17.43 -13.67
C TRP A 461 -9.25 15.93 -13.83
N ALA A 462 -10.01 15.26 -12.98
CA ALA A 462 -10.03 13.80 -12.89
C ALA A 462 -10.37 13.13 -14.23
N ARG A 463 -11.37 13.63 -14.96
CA ARG A 463 -11.73 13.13 -16.30
C ARG A 463 -10.60 13.31 -17.30
N ALA A 464 -10.02 14.49 -17.38
CA ALA A 464 -8.93 14.80 -18.32
C ALA A 464 -7.67 13.96 -18.02
N LEU A 465 -7.35 13.79 -16.74
CA LEU A 465 -6.22 12.97 -16.30
C LEU A 465 -6.44 11.48 -16.60
N LEU A 466 -7.66 10.97 -16.38
CA LEU A 466 -8.00 9.59 -16.71
C LEU A 466 -7.94 9.34 -18.23
N ARG A 467 -8.46 10.27 -19.04
CA ARG A 467 -8.36 10.20 -20.50
C ARG A 467 -6.90 10.30 -20.98
N LYS A 468 -6.09 11.15 -20.33
CA LYS A 468 -4.64 11.18 -20.54
C LYS A 468 -3.99 9.83 -20.25
N TYR A 469 -4.32 9.22 -19.11
CA TYR A 469 -3.83 7.89 -18.73
C TYR A 469 -4.15 6.87 -19.81
N MET A 470 -5.39 6.81 -20.29
CA MET A 470 -5.82 5.84 -21.29
C MET A 470 -5.08 5.96 -22.62
N ARG A 471 -4.67 7.17 -23.00
CA ARG A 471 -3.87 7.42 -24.20
C ARG A 471 -2.40 7.04 -24.08
N GLY A 472 -1.93 6.80 -22.88
CA GLY A 472 -0.54 6.42 -22.66
C GLY A 472 -0.21 5.02 -23.20
N PRO A 473 1.08 4.71 -23.40
CA PRO A 473 1.52 3.43 -23.94
C PRO A 473 1.17 2.26 -23.01
N ARG A 474 0.91 1.08 -23.62
CA ARG A 474 0.75 -0.19 -22.89
C ARG A 474 2.11 -0.75 -22.46
N GLY A 475 2.11 -1.70 -21.52
CA GLY A 475 3.35 -2.38 -21.08
C GLY A 475 4.35 -1.46 -20.40
N ARG A 476 3.86 -0.47 -19.68
CA ARG A 476 4.65 0.56 -19.02
C ARG A 476 5.41 0.00 -17.80
N VAL A 477 6.56 0.56 -17.52
CA VAL A 477 7.24 0.36 -16.23
C VAL A 477 6.36 0.97 -15.15
N ALA A 478 5.98 0.16 -14.15
CA ALA A 478 5.20 0.63 -13.03
C ALA A 478 6.03 1.50 -12.08
N ALA A 479 7.33 1.18 -11.94
CA ALA A 479 8.25 2.00 -11.15
C ALA A 479 9.68 1.88 -11.67
N LEU A 480 10.33 3.02 -11.96
CA LEU A 480 11.72 3.13 -12.35
C LEU A 480 12.61 3.29 -11.11
N SER A 481 13.01 2.20 -10.51
CA SER A 481 13.89 2.18 -9.35
C SER A 481 15.37 1.99 -9.71
N SER A 482 15.67 1.44 -10.90
CA SER A 482 17.04 1.19 -11.38
C SER A 482 17.86 2.47 -11.51
N LEU A 483 17.25 3.60 -11.84
CA LEU A 483 17.91 4.90 -11.90
C LEU A 483 18.54 5.32 -10.55
N PHE A 484 18.15 4.67 -9.46
CA PHE A 484 18.59 4.96 -8.10
C PHE A 484 19.27 3.77 -7.44
N GLY A 485 19.74 2.82 -8.24
CA GLY A 485 20.40 1.60 -7.75
C GLY A 485 19.46 0.51 -7.27
N GLY A 486 18.17 0.65 -7.51
CA GLY A 486 17.14 -0.35 -7.20
C GLY A 486 16.80 -1.26 -8.39
N ARG A 487 15.65 -1.88 -8.34
CA ARG A 487 15.10 -2.77 -9.37
C ARG A 487 13.88 -2.10 -10.01
N ASP A 488 13.74 -2.23 -11.34
CA ASP A 488 12.53 -1.77 -12.02
C ASP A 488 11.39 -2.77 -11.82
N TRP A 489 10.20 -2.23 -11.65
CA TRP A 489 8.97 -2.99 -11.49
C TRP A 489 8.06 -2.75 -12.69
N TRP A 490 7.54 -3.83 -13.28
CA TRP A 490 6.87 -3.79 -14.56
C TRP A 490 5.38 -4.11 -14.44
N ASP A 491 4.58 -3.55 -15.32
CA ASP A 491 3.20 -3.96 -15.55
C ASP A 491 3.19 -5.03 -16.66
N LEU A 492 3.55 -6.25 -16.30
CA LEU A 492 3.67 -7.36 -17.26
C LEU A 492 2.34 -8.00 -17.65
N ARG A 493 1.25 -7.77 -16.87
CA ARG A 493 -0.07 -8.27 -17.24
C ARG A 493 -0.66 -7.44 -18.37
N GLY A 494 -0.31 -6.17 -18.44
CA GLY A 494 -0.79 -5.23 -19.43
C GLY A 494 -2.28 -4.88 -19.26
N GLY A 495 -2.82 -4.24 -20.26
CA GLY A 495 -4.14 -3.63 -20.23
C GLY A 495 -4.04 -2.13 -19.98
N ARG A 496 -5.05 -1.37 -20.41
CA ARG A 496 -5.12 0.06 -20.14
C ARG A 496 -6.56 0.55 -20.23
N GLY A 497 -6.94 1.38 -19.24
CA GLY A 497 -8.27 1.97 -19.23
C GLY A 497 -9.37 1.03 -18.76
N GLY A 498 -9.04 0.02 -17.98
CA GLY A 498 -9.98 -0.93 -17.40
C GLY A 498 -9.36 -1.70 -16.24
N VAL A 499 -9.99 -2.77 -15.85
CA VAL A 499 -9.58 -3.64 -14.75
C VAL A 499 -9.66 -5.11 -15.18
N TRP A 500 -8.87 -5.95 -14.56
CA TRP A 500 -8.99 -7.40 -14.66
C TRP A 500 -9.89 -7.94 -13.55
N THR A 501 -10.54 -9.05 -13.77
CA THR A 501 -11.13 -9.86 -12.69
C THR A 501 -10.18 -11.01 -12.30
N ASP A 502 -10.47 -11.66 -11.18
CA ASP A 502 -9.77 -12.87 -10.74
C ASP A 502 -10.06 -14.10 -11.65
N ASN A 503 -11.00 -13.98 -12.60
CA ASN A 503 -11.29 -14.98 -13.63
C ASN A 503 -10.63 -14.65 -14.98
N ASP A 504 -9.68 -13.71 -15.05
CA ASP A 504 -9.01 -13.25 -16.27
C ASP A 504 -9.93 -12.52 -17.28
N GLU A 505 -11.05 -11.98 -16.85
CA GLU A 505 -11.93 -11.15 -17.67
C GLU A 505 -11.49 -9.70 -17.60
N TRP A 506 -11.51 -9.01 -18.74
CA TRP A 506 -11.24 -7.58 -18.81
C TRP A 506 -12.55 -6.80 -18.79
N LEU A 507 -12.64 -5.80 -17.95
CA LEU A 507 -13.76 -4.84 -17.89
C LEU A 507 -13.21 -3.44 -18.20
N ASP A 508 -13.75 -2.81 -19.23
CA ASP A 508 -13.41 -1.43 -19.52
C ASP A 508 -13.93 -0.47 -18.43
N TYR A 509 -13.25 0.65 -18.25
CA TYR A 509 -13.63 1.65 -17.27
C TYR A 509 -15.08 2.13 -17.44
N GLY A 510 -15.51 2.36 -18.70
CA GLY A 510 -16.87 2.75 -19.02
C GLY A 510 -17.90 1.72 -18.56
N GLU A 511 -17.63 0.43 -18.75
CA GLU A 511 -18.48 -0.66 -18.29
C GLU A 511 -18.52 -0.76 -16.76
N LEU A 512 -17.37 -0.69 -16.12
CA LEU A 512 -17.25 -0.77 -14.66
C LEU A 512 -17.97 0.39 -13.96
N CYS A 513 -17.81 1.61 -14.50
CA CYS A 513 -18.21 2.85 -13.82
C CYS A 513 -19.43 3.56 -14.46
N GLU A 514 -20.13 2.89 -15.38
CA GLU A 514 -21.36 3.39 -15.98
C GLU A 514 -22.38 3.83 -14.93
N GLY A 515 -22.87 5.06 -15.06
CA GLY A 515 -23.84 5.67 -14.15
C GLY A 515 -23.24 6.25 -12.85
N TYR A 516 -21.92 6.22 -12.69
CA TYR A 516 -21.23 6.85 -11.54
C TYR A 516 -20.39 8.06 -11.94
N GLU A 517 -20.39 8.47 -13.20
CA GLU A 517 -19.54 9.52 -13.76
C GLU A 517 -19.70 10.84 -13.02
N GLU A 518 -20.96 11.26 -12.76
CA GLU A 518 -21.24 12.50 -12.05
C GLU A 518 -20.69 12.48 -10.60
N VAL A 519 -20.78 11.33 -9.92
CA VAL A 519 -20.26 11.17 -8.56
C VAL A 519 -18.72 11.11 -8.53
N VAL A 520 -18.11 10.69 -9.63
CA VAL A 520 -16.64 10.56 -9.74
C VAL A 520 -16.01 11.86 -10.20
N PHE A 521 -16.57 12.51 -11.23
CA PHE A 521 -15.96 13.67 -11.88
C PHE A 521 -16.55 15.01 -11.43
N ASP A 522 -17.84 15.05 -11.05
CA ASP A 522 -18.57 16.26 -10.63
C ASP A 522 -18.36 17.43 -11.63
N ASP A 523 -18.45 17.14 -12.94
CA ASP A 523 -18.04 18.04 -14.00
C ASP A 523 -19.14 18.33 -15.04
N GLU A 524 -20.34 17.78 -14.88
CA GLU A 524 -21.52 17.96 -15.73
C GLU A 524 -21.29 17.65 -17.22
N LYS A 525 -20.28 16.81 -17.54
CA LYS A 525 -19.89 16.52 -18.92
C LYS A 525 -20.49 15.23 -19.49
N GLY A 526 -21.43 14.64 -18.77
CA GLY A 526 -22.19 13.48 -19.22
C GLY A 526 -21.44 12.15 -19.07
N PRO A 527 -22.02 11.06 -19.62
CA PRO A 527 -21.48 9.72 -19.51
C PRO A 527 -20.09 9.56 -20.13
N TRP A 528 -19.33 8.61 -19.62
CA TRP A 528 -18.00 8.30 -20.15
C TRP A 528 -18.05 7.83 -21.60
N GLY A 529 -17.20 8.40 -22.46
CA GLY A 529 -17.16 8.09 -23.89
C GLY A 529 -18.30 8.69 -24.72
N GLN A 530 -19.22 9.42 -24.09
CA GLN A 530 -20.33 10.14 -24.71
C GLN A 530 -20.36 11.60 -24.28
N GLU A 531 -19.19 12.09 -23.88
CA GLU A 531 -19.03 13.48 -23.50
C GLU A 531 -19.42 14.37 -24.69
N ASP A 532 -20.23 15.39 -24.43
CA ASP A 532 -20.85 16.27 -25.42
C ASP A 532 -22.08 15.72 -26.14
N GLY A 533 -22.68 14.62 -25.66
CA GLY A 533 -24.08 14.24 -25.94
C GLY A 533 -24.43 13.83 -27.35
N GLY A 534 -23.66 13.00 -28.09
CA GLY A 534 -24.14 12.44 -29.33
C GLY A 534 -23.13 11.79 -30.27
N GLN A 535 -23.58 11.14 -31.30
CA GLN A 535 -22.76 10.43 -32.29
C GLN A 535 -21.78 11.37 -32.97
N LEU A 536 -20.50 11.12 -32.78
CA LEU A 536 -19.41 11.80 -33.47
C LEU A 536 -19.52 11.48 -34.98
N GLU A 537 -19.76 12.48 -35.81
CA GLU A 537 -19.19 12.47 -37.15
C GLU A 537 -17.69 12.24 -36.96
N LYS A 538 -17.14 11.21 -37.66
CA LYS A 538 -15.75 10.74 -37.43
C LYS A 538 -14.81 11.92 -37.18
N PRO A 539 -14.37 12.15 -35.95
CA PRO A 539 -13.53 13.29 -35.67
C PRO A 539 -12.17 13.08 -36.34
N VAL A 540 -11.65 14.10 -36.97
CA VAL A 540 -10.32 14.08 -37.58
C VAL A 540 -9.36 14.79 -36.63
N TYR A 541 -8.29 14.11 -36.26
CA TYR A 541 -7.27 14.63 -35.35
C TYR A 541 -5.96 14.84 -36.09
N ASN A 542 -5.19 15.83 -35.67
CA ASN A 542 -3.82 16.02 -36.18
C ASN A 542 -2.84 15.06 -35.45
N GLN A 543 -1.59 15.06 -35.87
CA GLN A 543 -0.48 14.28 -35.30
C GLN A 543 -0.24 14.47 -33.78
N PHE A 544 -0.87 15.47 -33.17
CA PHE A 544 -0.78 15.74 -31.73
C PHE A 544 -2.04 15.32 -30.97
N GLY A 545 -2.98 14.65 -31.65
CA GLY A 545 -4.26 14.26 -31.04
C GLY A 545 -5.22 15.44 -30.84
N ILE A 546 -5.03 16.57 -31.55
CA ILE A 546 -5.91 17.73 -31.50
C ILE A 546 -7.00 17.57 -32.54
N LEU A 547 -8.28 17.71 -32.14
CA LEU A 547 -9.42 17.69 -33.06
C LEU A 547 -9.32 18.84 -34.06
N ILE A 548 -9.26 18.53 -35.35
CA ILE A 548 -9.19 19.51 -36.44
C ILE A 548 -10.44 19.59 -37.30
N ALA A 549 -11.33 18.57 -37.24
CA ALA A 549 -12.62 18.57 -37.92
C ALA A 549 -13.61 17.60 -37.26
N GLY A 550 -14.91 17.88 -37.37
CA GLY A 550 -16.03 17.10 -36.85
C GLY A 550 -16.89 17.90 -35.88
N LYS A 551 -18.18 17.65 -35.82
CA LYS A 551 -19.10 18.28 -34.86
C LYS A 551 -19.24 17.36 -33.65
N GLY A 552 -19.19 17.94 -32.47
CA GLY A 552 -19.62 17.26 -31.24
C GLY A 552 -21.12 16.99 -31.26
N PRO A 553 -21.57 15.99 -30.52
CA PRO A 553 -22.95 15.55 -30.47
C PRO A 553 -23.88 16.54 -29.74
N PRO A 554 -25.23 16.44 -29.95
CA PRO A 554 -26.20 17.26 -29.26
C PRO A 554 -26.27 16.93 -27.75
N LYS A 555 -26.54 17.94 -26.91
CA LYS A 555 -26.78 17.77 -25.47
C LYS A 555 -27.97 16.82 -25.26
N ILE A 556 -27.77 15.81 -24.46
CA ILE A 556 -28.86 14.95 -23.95
C ILE A 556 -29.33 15.57 -22.64
N ASP A 557 -30.61 15.85 -22.53
CA ASP A 557 -31.18 16.28 -21.26
C ASP A 557 -31.00 15.19 -20.20
N PRO A 558 -30.65 15.54 -18.95
CA PRO A 558 -30.47 14.54 -17.91
C PRO A 558 -31.77 13.78 -17.67
N PRO A 559 -31.70 12.46 -17.40
CA PRO A 559 -32.89 11.70 -17.04
C PRO A 559 -33.54 12.32 -15.79
N GLN A 560 -34.84 12.57 -15.89
CA GLN A 560 -35.61 13.04 -14.75
C GLN A 560 -35.56 12.00 -13.64
N PRO A 561 -35.43 12.41 -12.35
CA PRO A 561 -35.46 11.47 -11.25
C PRO A 561 -36.81 10.74 -11.22
N PRO A 562 -36.83 9.44 -10.90
CA PRO A 562 -38.08 8.71 -10.72
C PRO A 562 -38.90 9.34 -9.61
N ASN A 563 -40.21 9.55 -9.87
CA ASN A 563 -41.21 10.05 -8.93
C ASN A 563 -41.33 9.17 -7.70
#